data_2ebf2377dce1fc5cab84cb0fd09e396f
#
_entry.id   2ebf2377dce1fc5cab84cb0fd09e396f
#
_cell.length_a   1.000
_cell.length_b   1.000
_cell.length_c   1.000
_cell.angle_alpha   90.00
_cell.angle_beta   90.00
_cell.angle_gamma   90.00
#
_symmetry.space_group_name_H-M   'P 1'
#
loop_
_entity.id
_entity.type
_entity.pdbx_description
1 polymer ?
#
loop_
_entity_poly.entity_id
_entity_poly.type
_entity_poly.pdbx_seq_one_letter_code
_entity_poly.pdbx_strand_id
1 'polypeptide(L)'
;IYYKYEGVSPAGSHKPNTAVPQVWYNAREGIRKLTSETGAGQWGSSLAFACAQFGLECEIWQVAASFRAKPYRRTMMEVWGGKVHPSPSEVTEYGRQLLAQDPDHPGSLGIAISEAVAEAVKDPGIRYALGSVLNHVLLHQTVIGEEALLQLAKVGETPDVLVGCTGGGSNFGGLAFPFLREKMAGRMNPVIRCVE
;
A
#
# COMPACT_ATOMS: atom_id res chain seq x y z
N ILE A 1 -15.94 1.11 23.21
CA ILE A 1 -15.24 0.64 21.99
C ILE A 1 -14.80 1.85 21.21
N TYR A 2 -13.52 1.88 20.84
CA TYR A 2 -12.92 2.92 20.01
C TYR A 2 -12.45 2.31 18.67
N TYR A 3 -12.33 3.11 17.63
CA TYR A 3 -11.74 2.70 16.37
C TYR A 3 -10.85 3.82 15.81
N LYS A 4 -9.68 3.44 15.28
CA LYS A 4 -8.78 4.35 14.57
C LYS A 4 -9.13 4.33 13.09
N TYR A 5 -9.69 5.42 12.59
CA TYR A 5 -10.20 5.50 11.22
C TYR A 5 -9.21 6.19 10.29
N GLU A 6 -8.64 5.43 9.37
CA GLU A 6 -7.67 5.92 8.37
C GLU A 6 -8.30 6.18 6.99
N GLY A 7 -9.61 6.02 6.87
CA GLY A 7 -10.34 6.22 5.60
C GLY A 7 -10.53 7.67 5.18
N VAL A 8 -10.12 8.64 6.01
CA VAL A 8 -10.18 10.08 5.71
C VAL A 8 -9.06 10.55 4.78
N SER A 9 -8.08 9.70 4.51
CA SER A 9 -7.01 10.05 3.58
C SER A 9 -7.53 10.19 2.15
N PRO A 10 -6.84 10.93 1.26
CA PRO A 10 -7.27 11.09 -0.14
C PRO A 10 -7.48 9.77 -0.89
N ALA A 11 -6.73 8.72 -0.53
CA ALA A 11 -6.87 7.39 -1.12
C ALA A 11 -7.88 6.49 -0.38
N GLY A 12 -8.49 6.96 0.71
CA GLY A 12 -9.49 6.23 1.49
C GLY A 12 -8.94 5.06 2.29
N SER A 13 -7.67 5.11 2.69
CA SER A 13 -7.01 4.04 3.45
C SER A 13 -5.76 4.54 4.20
N HIS A 14 -5.14 3.67 5.02
CA HIS A 14 -3.88 3.95 5.72
C HIS A 14 -2.64 4.01 4.80
N LYS A 15 -2.74 3.57 3.56
CA LYS A 15 -1.59 3.37 2.67
C LYS A 15 -0.82 4.65 2.29
N PRO A 16 -1.40 5.86 2.24
CA PRO A 16 -0.64 7.10 2.06
C PRO A 16 0.47 7.31 3.09
N ASN A 17 0.32 6.80 4.31
CA ASN A 17 1.34 6.90 5.36
C ASN A 17 2.69 6.29 4.95
N THR A 18 2.70 5.31 4.04
CA THR A 18 3.92 4.75 3.48
C THR A 18 4.19 5.23 2.05
N ALA A 19 3.15 5.51 1.24
CA ALA A 19 3.33 5.98 -0.13
C ALA A 19 4.07 7.33 -0.16
N VAL A 20 3.65 8.28 0.67
CA VAL A 20 4.25 9.62 0.72
C VAL A 20 5.75 9.57 1.04
N PRO A 21 6.23 8.94 2.13
CA PRO A 21 7.66 8.88 2.40
C PRO A 21 8.43 8.05 1.35
N GLN A 22 7.88 6.96 0.81
CA GLN A 22 8.55 6.20 -0.25
C GLN A 22 8.79 7.08 -1.48
N VAL A 23 7.77 7.80 -1.94
CA VAL A 23 7.89 8.68 -3.11
C VAL A 23 8.85 9.83 -2.83
N TRP A 24 8.76 10.46 -1.65
CA TRP A 24 9.64 11.56 -1.24
C TRP A 24 11.13 11.17 -1.26
N TYR A 25 11.47 10.01 -0.67
CA TYR A 25 12.84 9.52 -0.69
C TYR A 25 13.33 9.22 -2.11
N ASN A 26 12.50 8.59 -2.94
CA ASN A 26 12.84 8.31 -4.33
C ASN A 26 13.04 9.58 -5.16
N ALA A 27 12.19 10.59 -4.98
CA ALA A 27 12.34 11.89 -5.64
C ALA A 27 13.66 12.55 -5.27
N ARG A 28 14.06 12.51 -3.98
CA ARG A 28 15.34 13.06 -3.52
C ARG A 28 16.57 12.33 -4.06
N GLU A 29 16.43 11.07 -4.41
CA GLU A 29 17.49 10.28 -5.03
C GLU A 29 17.52 10.40 -6.57
N GLY A 30 16.69 11.29 -7.15
CA GLY A 30 16.64 11.53 -8.59
C GLY A 30 15.90 10.45 -9.39
N ILE A 31 15.12 9.60 -8.73
CA ILE A 31 14.24 8.64 -9.40
C ILE A 31 13.12 9.42 -10.09
N ARG A 32 12.82 9.07 -11.32
CA ARG A 32 11.81 9.74 -12.14
C ARG A 32 10.50 8.98 -12.24
N LYS A 33 10.51 7.64 -12.07
CA LYS A 33 9.32 6.79 -12.19
C LYS A 33 9.29 5.73 -11.11
N LEU A 34 8.10 5.51 -10.55
CA LEU A 34 7.81 4.35 -9.70
C LEU A 34 6.86 3.40 -10.40
N THR A 35 7.15 2.11 -10.28
CA THR A 35 6.28 1.03 -10.71
C THR A 35 5.75 0.26 -9.50
N SER A 36 4.56 -0.28 -9.62
CA SER A 36 4.00 -1.13 -8.57
C SER A 36 2.84 -1.99 -9.06
N GLU A 37 2.51 -2.99 -8.28
CA GLU A 37 1.26 -3.73 -8.40
C GLU A 37 0.17 -3.10 -7.56
N THR A 38 -1.06 -3.53 -7.83
CA THR A 38 -2.19 -3.32 -6.90
C THR A 38 -3.25 -4.41 -7.10
N GLY A 39 -3.81 -4.90 -6.02
CA GLY A 39 -4.96 -5.82 -6.05
C GLY A 39 -6.25 -5.06 -6.33
N ALA A 40 -6.97 -4.68 -5.27
CA ALA A 40 -8.24 -3.94 -5.35
C ALA A 40 -8.09 -2.46 -5.73
N GLY A 41 -6.86 -1.92 -5.80
CA GLY A 41 -6.56 -0.56 -6.24
C GLY A 41 -6.19 0.43 -5.13
N GLN A 42 -6.27 0.07 -3.86
CA GLN A 42 -5.99 1.00 -2.76
C GLN A 42 -4.52 1.40 -2.68
N TRP A 43 -3.60 0.46 -2.88
CA TRP A 43 -2.18 0.77 -2.92
C TRP A 43 -1.83 1.61 -4.15
N GLY A 44 -2.30 1.21 -5.33
CA GLY A 44 -2.10 1.98 -6.55
C GLY A 44 -2.60 3.42 -6.43
N SER A 45 -3.81 3.62 -5.87
CA SER A 45 -4.35 4.97 -5.61
C SER A 45 -3.45 5.79 -4.69
N SER A 46 -2.94 5.18 -3.62
CA SER A 46 -2.05 5.86 -2.67
C SER A 46 -0.72 6.24 -3.29
N LEU A 47 -0.15 5.36 -4.12
CA LEU A 47 1.11 5.62 -4.82
C LEU A 47 0.94 6.70 -5.88
N ALA A 48 -0.12 6.64 -6.70
CA ALA A 48 -0.41 7.66 -7.71
C ALA A 48 -0.62 9.03 -7.06
N PHE A 49 -1.38 9.10 -5.96
CA PHE A 49 -1.53 10.32 -5.17
C PHE A 49 -0.18 10.89 -4.73
N ALA A 50 0.68 10.07 -4.13
CA ALA A 50 1.99 10.51 -3.66
C ALA A 50 2.91 10.94 -4.82
N CYS A 51 2.95 10.19 -5.91
CA CYS A 51 3.73 10.55 -7.11
C CYS A 51 3.32 11.90 -7.68
N ALA A 52 2.01 12.18 -7.72
CA ALA A 52 1.49 13.49 -8.16
C ALA A 52 2.00 14.66 -7.29
N GLN A 53 2.19 14.45 -5.97
CA GLN A 53 2.69 15.49 -5.06
C GLN A 53 4.17 15.82 -5.28
N PHE A 54 4.98 14.85 -5.71
CA PHE A 54 6.43 14.99 -5.84
C PHE A 54 6.93 14.97 -7.29
N GLY A 55 6.02 14.95 -8.27
CA GLY A 55 6.35 15.03 -9.69
C GLY A 55 7.01 13.78 -10.28
N LEU A 56 6.77 12.59 -9.70
CA LEU A 56 7.23 11.33 -10.26
C LEU A 56 6.17 10.71 -11.17
N GLU A 57 6.62 10.04 -12.23
CA GLU A 57 5.77 9.16 -12.99
C GLU A 57 5.35 7.94 -12.17
N CYS A 58 4.13 7.47 -12.38
CA CYS A 58 3.57 6.31 -11.68
C CYS A 58 2.98 5.32 -12.68
N GLU A 59 3.46 4.08 -12.68
CA GLU A 59 2.96 3.02 -13.56
C GLU A 59 2.56 1.80 -12.74
N ILE A 60 1.31 1.35 -12.90
CA ILE A 60 0.66 0.43 -11.97
C ILE A 60 0.06 -0.75 -12.74
N TRP A 61 0.31 -1.97 -12.26
CA TRP A 61 -0.34 -3.20 -12.73
C TRP A 61 -1.42 -3.62 -11.73
N GLN A 62 -2.67 -3.51 -12.14
CA GLN A 62 -3.81 -3.91 -11.31
C GLN A 62 -4.29 -5.30 -11.70
N VAL A 63 -4.54 -6.17 -10.72
CA VAL A 63 -5.12 -7.50 -10.95
C VAL A 63 -6.34 -7.41 -11.84
N ALA A 64 -6.36 -8.12 -12.98
CA ALA A 64 -7.34 -7.95 -14.06
C ALA A 64 -8.79 -8.11 -13.58
N ALA A 65 -9.08 -9.06 -12.71
CA ALA A 65 -10.40 -9.23 -12.13
C ALA A 65 -10.89 -7.97 -11.40
N SER A 66 -9.99 -7.34 -10.59
CA SER A 66 -10.30 -6.10 -9.88
C SER A 66 -10.35 -4.89 -10.81
N PHE A 67 -9.51 -4.85 -11.83
CA PHE A 67 -9.50 -3.79 -12.85
C PHE A 67 -10.84 -3.71 -13.56
N ARG A 68 -11.42 -4.87 -13.92
CA ARG A 68 -12.76 -4.97 -14.54
C ARG A 68 -13.89 -4.64 -13.56
N ALA A 69 -13.82 -5.15 -12.32
CA ALA A 69 -14.88 -5.00 -11.33
C ALA A 69 -14.93 -3.64 -10.64
N LYS A 70 -13.81 -2.89 -10.64
CA LYS A 70 -13.68 -1.63 -9.89
C LYS A 70 -13.15 -0.49 -10.75
N PRO A 71 -13.87 -0.06 -11.80
CA PRO A 71 -13.40 0.94 -12.76
C PRO A 71 -13.07 2.29 -12.12
N TYR A 72 -13.79 2.70 -11.06
CA TYR A 72 -13.55 3.97 -10.37
C TYR A 72 -12.19 4.03 -9.67
N ARG A 73 -11.61 2.89 -9.26
CA ARG A 73 -10.24 2.87 -8.71
C ARG A 73 -9.20 3.21 -9.78
N ARG A 74 -9.38 2.69 -10.98
CA ARG A 74 -8.55 3.06 -12.13
C ARG A 74 -8.65 4.55 -12.42
N THR A 75 -9.88 5.06 -12.56
CA THR A 75 -10.11 6.50 -12.81
C THR A 75 -9.44 7.37 -11.76
N MET A 76 -9.52 7.01 -10.47
CA MET A 76 -8.86 7.74 -9.40
C MET A 76 -7.33 7.78 -9.58
N MET A 77 -6.71 6.66 -9.93
CA MET A 77 -5.26 6.60 -10.21
C MET A 77 -4.89 7.46 -11.42
N GLU A 78 -5.69 7.41 -12.49
CA GLU A 78 -5.47 8.18 -13.72
C GLU A 78 -5.63 9.70 -13.49
N VAL A 79 -6.57 10.12 -12.65
CA VAL A 79 -6.73 11.55 -12.25
C VAL A 79 -5.47 12.08 -11.56
N TRP A 80 -4.76 11.25 -10.84
CA TRP A 80 -3.46 11.59 -10.23
C TRP A 80 -2.27 11.32 -11.15
N GLY A 81 -2.49 11.12 -12.45
CA GLY A 81 -1.43 10.92 -13.44
C GLY A 81 -0.85 9.51 -13.48
N GLY A 82 -1.45 8.55 -12.79
CA GLY A 82 -1.01 7.15 -12.84
C GLY A 82 -1.39 6.49 -14.16
N LYS A 83 -0.45 5.76 -14.75
CA LYS A 83 -0.70 4.88 -15.88
C LYS A 83 -1.04 3.49 -15.35
N VAL A 84 -2.23 2.96 -15.68
CA VAL A 84 -2.75 1.74 -15.08
C VAL A 84 -2.98 0.67 -16.14
N HIS A 85 -2.42 -0.52 -15.92
CA HIS A 85 -2.58 -1.69 -16.78
C HIS A 85 -3.36 -2.79 -16.05
N PRO A 86 -4.25 -3.52 -16.75
CA PRO A 86 -4.71 -4.81 -16.23
C PRO A 86 -3.54 -5.79 -16.20
N SER A 87 -3.46 -6.64 -15.19
CA SER A 87 -2.43 -7.69 -15.09
C SER A 87 -3.07 -9.08 -15.07
N PRO A 88 -2.70 -9.98 -16.01
CA PRO A 88 -1.63 -9.87 -17.02
C PRO A 88 -1.88 -8.78 -18.05
N SER A 89 -0.82 -8.18 -18.60
CA SER A 89 -0.89 -7.08 -19.56
C SER A 89 -0.16 -7.38 -20.86
N GLU A 90 -0.55 -6.70 -21.94
CA GLU A 90 0.14 -6.79 -23.23
C GLU A 90 1.46 -6.01 -23.26
N VAL A 91 1.74 -5.17 -22.27
CA VAL A 91 2.93 -4.30 -22.25
C VAL A 91 4.19 -5.02 -21.77
N THR A 92 4.04 -6.12 -21.06
CA THR A 92 5.17 -6.96 -20.62
C THR A 92 5.24 -8.26 -21.41
N GLU A 93 6.44 -8.82 -21.52
CA GLU A 93 6.60 -10.11 -22.19
C GLU A 93 5.89 -11.23 -21.42
N TYR A 94 6.05 -11.24 -20.09
CA TYR A 94 5.41 -12.24 -19.23
C TYR A 94 3.87 -12.15 -19.31
N GLY A 95 3.31 -10.95 -19.29
CA GLY A 95 1.88 -10.74 -19.45
C GLY A 95 1.35 -11.26 -20.80
N ARG A 96 2.06 -10.96 -21.91
CA ARG A 96 1.69 -11.48 -23.23
C ARG A 96 1.70 -13.01 -23.30
N GLN A 97 2.69 -13.66 -22.68
CA GLN A 97 2.76 -15.13 -22.63
C GLN A 97 1.54 -15.73 -21.90
N LEU A 98 1.11 -15.12 -20.81
CA LEU A 98 -0.07 -15.57 -20.07
C LEU A 98 -1.35 -15.35 -20.86
N LEU A 99 -1.52 -14.17 -21.47
CA LEU A 99 -2.71 -13.82 -22.27
C LEU A 99 -2.81 -14.67 -23.54
N ALA A 100 -1.68 -15.11 -24.10
CA ALA A 100 -1.68 -16.06 -25.22
C ALA A 100 -2.22 -17.45 -24.85
N GLN A 101 -2.08 -17.85 -23.58
CA GLN A 101 -2.61 -19.12 -23.05
C GLN A 101 -4.07 -18.98 -22.59
N ASP A 102 -4.40 -17.87 -21.97
CA ASP A 102 -5.75 -17.55 -21.45
C ASP A 102 -6.02 -16.05 -21.63
N PRO A 103 -6.75 -15.64 -22.69
CA PRO A 103 -7.07 -14.23 -22.93
C PRO A 103 -7.93 -13.59 -21.84
N ASP A 104 -8.69 -14.38 -21.09
CA ASP A 104 -9.55 -13.93 -20.00
C ASP A 104 -8.95 -14.10 -18.61
N HIS A 105 -7.66 -14.38 -18.54
CA HIS A 105 -6.94 -14.63 -17.29
C HIS A 105 -7.31 -13.61 -16.20
N PRO A 106 -7.76 -14.04 -15.00
CA PRO A 106 -8.22 -13.14 -13.95
C PRO A 106 -7.10 -12.31 -13.32
N GLY A 107 -5.84 -12.71 -13.52
CA GLY A 107 -4.69 -12.15 -12.87
C GLY A 107 -4.49 -12.65 -11.45
N SER A 108 -3.34 -12.31 -10.91
CA SER A 108 -3.01 -12.47 -9.49
C SER A 108 -2.06 -11.37 -9.03
N LEU A 109 -1.93 -11.20 -7.72
CA LEU A 109 -0.99 -10.20 -7.18
C LEU A 109 0.46 -10.54 -7.55
N GLY A 110 0.83 -11.83 -7.55
CA GLY A 110 2.18 -12.28 -7.94
C GLY A 110 2.50 -11.97 -9.40
N ILE A 111 1.55 -12.13 -10.32
CA ILE A 111 1.71 -11.75 -11.73
C ILE A 111 1.94 -10.24 -11.84
N ALA A 112 1.10 -9.44 -11.20
CA ALA A 112 1.21 -7.98 -11.21
C ALA A 112 2.54 -7.48 -10.63
N ILE A 113 3.04 -8.12 -9.56
CA ILE A 113 4.38 -7.86 -9.00
C ILE A 113 5.47 -8.15 -10.05
N SER A 114 5.40 -9.31 -10.71
CA SER A 114 6.39 -9.70 -11.70
C SER A 114 6.46 -8.72 -12.87
N GLU A 115 5.31 -8.24 -13.34
CA GLU A 115 5.23 -7.24 -14.41
C GLU A 115 5.80 -5.88 -13.97
N ALA A 116 5.44 -5.41 -12.78
CA ALA A 116 5.93 -4.14 -12.23
C ALA A 116 7.43 -4.15 -11.99
N VAL A 117 7.98 -5.27 -11.48
CA VAL A 117 9.43 -5.46 -11.28
C VAL A 117 10.15 -5.55 -12.62
N ALA A 118 9.59 -6.26 -13.60
CA ALA A 118 10.17 -6.36 -14.95
C ALA A 118 10.31 -4.98 -15.62
N GLU A 119 9.42 -4.05 -15.34
CA GLU A 119 9.55 -2.67 -15.82
C GLU A 119 10.64 -1.92 -15.04
N ALA A 120 10.69 -2.07 -13.72
CA ALA A 120 11.64 -1.35 -12.87
C ALA A 120 13.11 -1.67 -13.21
N VAL A 121 13.41 -2.90 -13.60
CA VAL A 121 14.80 -3.32 -13.88
C VAL A 121 15.34 -2.85 -15.23
N LYS A 122 14.50 -2.25 -16.10
CA LYS A 122 14.92 -1.78 -17.41
C LYS A 122 15.79 -0.52 -17.36
N ASP A 123 15.65 0.29 -16.32
CA ASP A 123 16.28 1.60 -16.24
C ASP A 123 16.57 1.97 -14.76
N PRO A 124 17.79 2.42 -14.43
CA PRO A 124 18.15 2.79 -13.06
C PRO A 124 17.35 3.99 -12.49
N GLY A 125 16.72 4.79 -13.35
CA GLY A 125 15.82 5.88 -12.93
C GLY A 125 14.40 5.42 -12.61
N ILE A 126 14.13 4.12 -12.65
CA ILE A 126 12.84 3.51 -12.31
C ILE A 126 13.04 2.63 -11.07
N ARG A 127 12.10 2.70 -10.13
CA ARG A 127 12.10 1.81 -8.96
C ARG A 127 10.72 1.18 -8.73
N TYR A 128 10.75 -0.02 -8.22
CA TYR A 128 9.57 -0.72 -7.74
C TYR A 128 9.26 -0.30 -6.30
N ALA A 129 8.01 0.03 -6.02
CA ALA A 129 7.49 0.37 -4.70
C ALA A 129 6.48 -0.68 -4.22
N LEU A 130 6.48 -0.99 -2.93
CA LEU A 130 5.57 -1.97 -2.33
C LEU A 130 4.83 -1.37 -1.12
N GLY A 131 3.52 -1.60 -1.04
CA GLY A 131 2.64 -0.97 -0.05
C GLY A 131 2.37 -1.78 1.21
N SER A 132 3.05 -2.90 1.42
CA SER A 132 2.90 -3.76 2.59
C SER A 132 4.14 -4.65 2.76
N VAL A 133 4.12 -5.59 3.72
CA VAL A 133 5.08 -6.67 3.92
C VAL A 133 6.47 -6.22 4.43
N LEU A 134 7.08 -5.22 3.82
CA LEU A 134 8.47 -4.82 4.08
C LEU A 134 8.61 -4.02 5.39
N ASN A 135 9.76 -4.17 6.06
CA ASN A 135 10.02 -3.54 7.36
C ASN A 135 9.84 -2.02 7.35
N HIS A 136 10.31 -1.33 6.30
CA HIS A 136 10.14 0.11 6.21
C HIS A 136 8.66 0.52 6.06
N VAL A 137 7.85 -0.30 5.37
CA VAL A 137 6.40 -0.06 5.28
C VAL A 137 5.75 -0.20 6.65
N LEU A 138 6.06 -1.27 7.39
CA LEU A 138 5.55 -1.48 8.74
C LEU A 138 5.96 -0.34 9.67
N LEU A 139 7.22 0.13 9.56
CA LEU A 139 7.72 1.27 10.33
C LEU A 139 6.94 2.56 10.00
N HIS A 140 6.75 2.89 8.73
CA HIS A 140 5.96 4.06 8.33
C HIS A 140 4.53 4.01 8.89
N GLN A 141 3.93 2.84 8.96
CA GLN A 141 2.56 2.68 9.45
C GLN A 141 2.43 2.79 10.96
N THR A 142 3.52 2.74 11.72
CA THR A 142 3.47 2.90 13.19
C THR A 142 2.94 4.26 13.63
N VAL A 143 2.92 5.25 12.77
CA VAL A 143 2.24 6.54 13.03
C VAL A 143 0.80 6.34 13.49
N ILE A 144 0.12 5.31 13.00
CA ILE A 144 -1.27 4.98 13.36
C ILE A 144 -1.37 4.66 14.86
N GLY A 145 -0.52 3.77 15.34
CA GLY A 145 -0.49 3.37 16.75
C GLY A 145 0.06 4.45 17.67
N GLU A 146 1.06 5.24 17.22
CA GLU A 146 1.57 6.40 17.98
C GLU A 146 0.47 7.44 18.19
N GLU A 147 -0.27 7.78 17.15
CA GLU A 147 -1.42 8.68 17.26
C GLU A 147 -2.52 8.11 18.15
N ALA A 148 -2.82 6.81 18.02
CA ALA A 148 -3.83 6.16 18.83
C ALA A 148 -3.48 6.20 20.33
N LEU A 149 -2.22 5.98 20.70
CA LEU A 149 -1.73 6.14 22.08
C LEU A 149 -1.99 7.55 22.61
N LEU A 150 -1.63 8.58 21.81
CA LEU A 150 -1.83 9.97 22.20
C LEU A 150 -3.32 10.33 22.29
N GLN A 151 -4.15 9.81 21.40
CA GLN A 151 -5.58 10.06 21.37
C GLN A 151 -6.28 9.41 22.57
N LEU A 152 -5.93 8.18 22.91
CA LEU A 152 -6.47 7.49 24.10
C LEU A 152 -6.04 8.19 25.38
N ALA A 153 -4.79 8.65 25.49
CA ALA A 153 -4.31 9.40 26.64
C ALA A 153 -5.11 10.70 26.87
N LYS A 154 -5.56 11.38 25.79
CA LYS A 154 -6.39 12.60 25.91
C LYS A 154 -7.74 12.35 26.55
N VAL A 155 -8.29 11.15 26.43
CA VAL A 155 -9.58 10.77 27.02
C VAL A 155 -9.43 9.93 28.29
N GLY A 156 -8.20 9.74 28.77
CA GLY A 156 -7.92 8.99 30.00
C GLY A 156 -8.15 7.47 29.88
N GLU A 157 -8.08 6.92 28.67
CA GLU A 157 -8.40 5.52 28.41
C GLU A 157 -7.14 4.68 28.12
N THR A 158 -7.21 3.41 28.51
CA THR A 158 -6.22 2.40 28.17
C THR A 158 -6.95 1.19 27.59
N PRO A 159 -6.54 0.65 26.43
CA PRO A 159 -7.28 -0.43 25.82
C PRO A 159 -6.99 -1.78 26.51
N ASP A 160 -8.04 -2.56 26.75
CA ASP A 160 -7.91 -3.97 27.20
C ASP A 160 -7.56 -4.89 26.04
N VAL A 161 -8.11 -4.59 24.87
CA VAL A 161 -7.95 -5.42 23.66
C VAL A 161 -7.70 -4.51 22.45
N LEU A 162 -6.69 -4.87 21.67
CA LEU A 162 -6.43 -4.30 20.34
C LEU A 162 -6.78 -5.33 19.26
N VAL A 163 -7.54 -4.92 18.27
CA VAL A 163 -7.90 -5.77 17.13
C VAL A 163 -7.48 -5.06 15.85
N GLY A 164 -6.71 -5.72 15.02
CA GLY A 164 -6.31 -5.20 13.71
C GLY A 164 -6.42 -6.26 12.63
N CYS A 165 -6.79 -5.86 11.41
CA CYS A 165 -6.85 -6.77 10.27
C CYS A 165 -5.47 -6.96 9.64
N THR A 166 -5.27 -8.15 9.07
CA THR A 166 -4.00 -8.55 8.45
C THR A 166 -4.23 -9.12 7.05
N GLY A 167 -3.68 -8.44 6.06
CA GLY A 167 -3.33 -9.01 4.78
C GLY A 167 -1.80 -9.13 4.72
N GLY A 168 -1.12 -8.14 4.13
CA GLY A 168 0.36 -8.06 4.16
C GLY A 168 0.97 -7.55 5.48
N GLY A 169 0.18 -7.30 6.51
CA GLY A 169 0.62 -6.92 7.86
C GLY A 169 0.74 -5.43 8.15
N SER A 170 0.63 -4.55 7.16
CA SER A 170 0.87 -3.10 7.36
C SER A 170 -0.20 -2.43 8.23
N ASN A 171 -1.46 -2.83 8.11
CA ASN A 171 -2.53 -2.32 8.96
C ASN A 171 -2.33 -2.76 10.42
N PHE A 172 -2.18 -4.06 10.63
CA PHE A 172 -2.00 -4.63 11.96
C PHE A 172 -0.72 -4.11 12.64
N GLY A 173 0.43 -4.19 11.96
CA GLY A 173 1.71 -3.73 12.51
C GLY A 173 1.70 -2.23 12.82
N GLY A 174 1.10 -1.42 11.95
CA GLY A 174 0.98 0.02 12.14
C GLY A 174 0.21 0.37 13.41
N LEU A 175 -0.88 -0.32 13.69
CA LEU A 175 -1.64 -0.12 14.93
C LEU A 175 -0.94 -0.75 16.13
N ALA A 176 -0.52 -2.03 16.02
CA ALA A 176 -0.18 -2.85 17.17
C ALA A 176 1.24 -2.62 17.71
N PHE A 177 2.24 -2.29 16.88
CA PHE A 177 3.63 -2.22 17.31
C PHE A 177 3.90 -1.15 18.36
N PRO A 178 3.36 0.09 18.28
CA PRO A 178 3.51 1.04 19.37
C PRO A 178 2.92 0.55 20.70
N PHE A 179 1.76 -0.09 20.69
CA PHE A 179 1.16 -0.69 21.88
C PHE A 179 1.97 -1.89 22.40
N LEU A 180 2.54 -2.69 21.50
CA LEU A 180 3.42 -3.79 21.89
C LEU A 180 4.70 -3.26 22.58
N ARG A 181 5.27 -2.15 22.08
CA ARG A 181 6.38 -1.45 22.77
C ARG A 181 6.01 -1.05 24.20
N GLU A 182 4.82 -0.47 24.40
CA GLU A 182 4.33 -0.09 25.74
C GLU A 182 4.11 -1.31 26.64
N LYS A 183 3.59 -2.38 26.06
CA LYS A 183 3.41 -3.66 26.77
C LYS A 183 4.74 -4.28 27.21
N MET A 184 5.72 -4.33 26.31
CA MET A 184 7.07 -4.85 26.62
C MET A 184 7.79 -4.01 27.67
N ALA A 185 7.50 -2.72 27.72
CA ALA A 185 8.02 -1.81 28.73
C ALA A 185 7.25 -1.85 30.08
N GLY A 186 6.22 -2.70 30.19
CA GLY A 186 5.43 -2.87 31.41
C GLY A 186 4.48 -1.70 31.72
N ARG A 187 4.23 -0.80 30.75
CA ARG A 187 3.37 0.37 30.98
C ARG A 187 1.88 0.09 30.71
N MET A 188 1.57 -0.95 29.96
CA MET A 188 0.20 -1.44 29.72
C MET A 188 0.23 -2.93 29.37
N ASN A 189 -0.93 -3.60 29.38
CA ASN A 189 -1.02 -5.02 29.06
C ASN A 189 -2.26 -5.38 28.21
N PRO A 190 -2.47 -4.77 27.05
CA PRO A 190 -3.58 -5.15 26.19
C PRO A 190 -3.41 -6.56 25.62
N VAL A 191 -4.52 -7.22 25.35
CA VAL A 191 -4.57 -8.38 24.48
C VAL A 191 -4.51 -7.90 23.03
N ILE A 192 -3.57 -8.39 22.24
CA ILE A 192 -3.41 -7.98 20.85
C ILE A 192 -3.89 -9.12 19.94
N ARG A 193 -4.86 -8.84 19.09
CA ARG A 193 -5.47 -9.79 18.18
C ARG A 193 -5.28 -9.39 16.74
N CYS A 194 -4.71 -10.29 15.96
CA CYS A 194 -4.58 -10.22 14.51
C CYS A 194 -5.72 -11.00 13.88
N VAL A 195 -6.44 -10.39 12.95
CA VAL A 195 -7.59 -11.01 12.28
C VAL A 195 -7.37 -10.96 10.76
N GLU A 196 -7.50 -12.10 10.11
CA GLU A 196 -7.43 -12.26 8.65
C GLU A 196 -8.82 -12.22 8.03
#